data_fb9054b0e9cc4bed10269ce4c140958e
#
_entry.id   fb9054b0e9cc4bed10269ce4c140958e
#
_cell.length_a   1.000
_cell.length_b   1.000
_cell.length_c   1.000
_cell.angle_alpha   90.00
_cell.angle_beta   90.00
_cell.angle_gamma   90.00
#
_symmetry.space_group_name_H-M   'P 1'
#
loop_
_entity.id
_entity.type
_entity.pdbx_description
1 polymer ?
#
loop_
_entity_poly.entity_id
_entity_poly.type
_entity_poly.pdbx_seq_one_letter_code
_entity_poly.pdbx_strand_id
1 'polypeptide(L)'
;MIIEVLICTIGRGIEKAAEVLTLPRNDVRYLISFQYSDSSELDYIPDKLKSRKDVHVISVRSCGLSANRNNAMKHSTGDIILFADDDNRYTWKDFDNIADAFENNAYADAICFRSATYDGNFSREFPSVSFELCSPPKGYYVRSCEIALRRNSKFPEFDTNFGLGSDVLACGEEEVFIHDLIKQGFKAIYCPVTIVCTAASTTGSFFFKKSSVRRSKGAVLAVIHGYWGALPRIMKYALFNVKGMSRLSALHDMYCGVVYAKKIGRC
;
A
#
# COMPACT_ATOMS: atom_id res chain seq x y z
N MET A 1 -19.18 -13.08 5.36
CA MET A 1 -18.21 -12.29 4.55
C MET A 1 -16.82 -12.83 4.87
N ILE A 2 -16.03 -13.19 3.88
CA ILE A 2 -14.67 -13.72 4.06
C ILE A 2 -13.69 -12.59 3.85
N ILE A 3 -12.84 -12.31 4.84
CA ILE A 3 -11.71 -11.38 4.72
C ILE A 3 -10.49 -12.20 4.32
N GLU A 4 -9.86 -11.83 3.22
CA GLU A 4 -8.62 -12.46 2.75
C GLU A 4 -7.46 -11.46 2.84
N VAL A 5 -6.48 -11.79 3.70
CA VAL A 5 -5.29 -10.98 3.92
C VAL A 5 -4.26 -11.34 2.86
N LEU A 6 -3.92 -10.37 2.00
CA LEU A 6 -2.94 -10.53 0.93
C LEU A 6 -1.55 -10.12 1.44
N ILE A 7 -0.74 -11.07 1.84
CA ILE A 7 0.62 -10.85 2.33
C ILE A 7 1.59 -10.90 1.17
N CYS A 8 2.27 -9.79 0.89
CA CYS A 8 3.25 -9.68 -0.19
C CYS A 8 4.67 -9.71 0.40
N THR A 9 5.47 -10.70 0.00
CA THR A 9 6.82 -10.88 0.54
C THR A 9 7.80 -11.39 -0.51
N ILE A 10 9.10 -11.27 -0.26
CA ILE A 10 10.18 -11.70 -1.14
C ILE A 10 11.32 -12.32 -0.33
N GLY A 11 11.94 -13.38 -0.87
CA GLY A 11 13.10 -14.03 -0.28
C GLY A 11 12.85 -14.44 1.18
N ARG A 12 13.77 -14.12 2.08
CA ARG A 12 13.62 -14.47 3.52
C ARG A 12 12.48 -13.74 4.25
N GLY A 13 11.82 -12.77 3.65
CA GLY A 13 10.62 -12.14 4.22
C GLY A 13 9.50 -13.16 4.49
N ILE A 14 9.43 -14.26 3.72
CA ILE A 14 8.45 -15.33 3.90
C ILE A 14 8.52 -15.99 5.30
N GLU A 15 9.69 -16.00 5.93
CA GLU A 15 9.88 -16.55 7.28
C GLU A 15 9.11 -15.71 8.32
N LYS A 16 9.03 -14.37 8.10
CA LYS A 16 8.29 -13.42 8.96
C LYS A 16 6.79 -13.41 8.67
N ALA A 17 6.38 -13.71 7.44
CA ALA A 17 4.98 -13.70 7.05
C ALA A 17 4.08 -14.57 7.96
N ALA A 18 4.66 -15.60 8.57
CA ALA A 18 3.95 -16.42 9.53
C ALA A 18 3.60 -15.72 10.85
N GLU A 19 4.22 -14.56 11.15
CA GLU A 19 3.90 -13.76 12.34
C GLU A 19 2.73 -12.81 12.10
N VAL A 20 2.33 -12.63 10.85
CA VAL A 20 1.14 -11.85 10.45
C VAL A 20 -0.15 -12.62 10.78
N LEU A 21 -0.08 -13.95 10.79
CA LEU A 21 -1.24 -14.81 10.95
C LEU A 21 -1.74 -14.81 12.40
N THR A 22 -3.03 -14.64 12.58
CA THR A 22 -3.71 -14.86 13.87
C THR A 22 -4.02 -16.35 14.08
N LEU A 23 -4.63 -16.70 15.21
CA LEU A 23 -5.28 -18.00 15.36
C LEU A 23 -6.36 -18.16 14.27
N PRO A 24 -6.60 -19.40 13.77
CA PRO A 24 -7.56 -19.63 12.70
C PRO A 24 -8.97 -19.15 13.02
N ARG A 25 -9.61 -18.50 12.04
CA ARG A 25 -11.03 -18.08 12.05
C ARG A 25 -11.71 -18.58 10.77
N ASN A 26 -13.00 -18.88 10.85
CA ASN A 26 -13.75 -19.38 9.69
C ASN A 26 -13.98 -18.30 8.61
N ASP A 27 -13.91 -17.04 8.98
CA ASP A 27 -14.17 -15.87 8.15
C ASP A 27 -12.91 -15.10 7.75
N VAL A 28 -11.70 -15.62 8.11
CA VAL A 28 -10.40 -15.03 7.73
C VAL A 28 -9.54 -16.06 7.02
N ARG A 29 -8.95 -15.65 5.90
CA ARG A 29 -8.00 -16.43 5.10
C ARG A 29 -6.76 -15.60 4.78
N TYR A 30 -5.68 -16.28 4.45
CA TYR A 30 -4.41 -15.64 4.10
C TYR A 30 -3.94 -16.13 2.75
N LEU A 31 -3.70 -15.21 1.84
CA LEU A 31 -3.02 -15.47 0.57
C LEU A 31 -1.64 -14.83 0.64
N ILE A 32 -0.60 -15.65 0.60
CA ILE A 32 0.78 -15.18 0.63
C ILE A 32 1.33 -15.21 -0.79
N SER A 33 1.58 -14.04 -1.37
CA SER A 33 2.25 -13.92 -2.66
C SER A 33 3.76 -13.80 -2.41
N PHE A 34 4.46 -14.90 -2.65
CA PHE A 34 5.88 -15.04 -2.39
C PHE A 34 6.69 -14.85 -3.68
N GLN A 35 7.42 -13.75 -3.76
CA GLN A 35 8.39 -13.53 -4.84
C GLN A 35 9.72 -14.17 -4.51
N TYR A 36 10.33 -14.83 -5.52
CA TYR A 36 11.66 -15.40 -5.42
C TYR A 36 12.49 -15.08 -6.68
N SER A 37 13.79 -14.98 -6.52
CA SER A 37 14.76 -14.77 -7.61
C SER A 37 15.38 -16.08 -8.06
N ASP A 38 15.68 -16.96 -7.10
CA ASP A 38 16.25 -18.29 -7.31
C ASP A 38 15.36 -19.38 -6.70
N SER A 39 15.27 -20.52 -7.39
CA SER A 39 14.41 -21.61 -6.95
C SER A 39 14.78 -22.22 -5.58
N SER A 40 16.02 -22.05 -5.13
CA SER A 40 16.43 -22.43 -3.78
C SER A 40 15.73 -21.64 -2.68
N GLU A 41 15.22 -20.42 -2.99
CA GLU A 41 14.47 -19.61 -2.05
C GLU A 41 13.09 -20.23 -1.70
N LEU A 42 12.59 -21.18 -2.50
CA LEU A 42 11.36 -21.92 -2.19
C LEU A 42 11.48 -22.72 -0.89
N ASP A 43 12.69 -23.09 -0.51
CA ASP A 43 12.99 -23.79 0.74
C ASP A 43 12.81 -22.89 1.98
N TYR A 44 12.74 -21.56 1.80
CA TYR A 44 12.48 -20.62 2.89
C TYR A 44 11.03 -20.64 3.38
N ILE A 45 10.10 -21.27 2.63
CA ILE A 45 8.69 -21.34 3.01
C ILE A 45 8.53 -22.23 4.25
N PRO A 46 8.19 -21.65 5.42
CA PRO A 46 8.09 -22.40 6.67
C PRO A 46 6.97 -23.45 6.61
N ASP A 47 7.22 -24.62 7.22
CA ASP A 47 6.22 -25.71 7.29
C ASP A 47 4.94 -25.27 8.02
N LYS A 48 5.05 -24.36 8.98
CA LYS A 48 3.88 -23.78 9.66
C LYS A 48 2.93 -23.04 8.74
N LEU A 49 3.40 -22.50 7.59
CA LEU A 49 2.54 -21.92 6.58
C LEU A 49 1.86 -22.99 5.72
N LYS A 50 2.62 -24.05 5.36
CA LYS A 50 2.14 -25.15 4.52
C LYS A 50 1.07 -26.00 5.24
N SER A 51 1.14 -26.10 6.57
CA SER A 51 0.23 -26.93 7.37
C SER A 51 -1.12 -26.31 7.69
N ARG A 52 -1.27 -24.97 7.51
CA ARG A 52 -2.52 -24.25 7.82
C ARG A 52 -3.50 -24.30 6.65
N LYS A 53 -4.73 -24.73 6.90
CA LYS A 53 -5.79 -24.83 5.88
C LYS A 53 -6.35 -23.48 5.43
N ASP A 54 -6.20 -22.45 6.25
CA ASP A 54 -6.62 -21.08 6.00
C ASP A 54 -5.53 -20.23 5.32
N VAL A 55 -4.36 -20.83 4.99
CA VAL A 55 -3.23 -20.20 4.33
C VAL A 55 -3.01 -20.80 2.96
N HIS A 56 -2.94 -19.94 1.94
CA HIS A 56 -2.54 -20.32 0.59
C HIS A 56 -1.27 -19.56 0.19
N VAL A 57 -0.22 -20.26 -0.19
CA VAL A 57 1.04 -19.67 -0.66
C VAL A 57 1.12 -19.84 -2.17
N ILE A 58 1.25 -18.73 -2.89
CA ILE A 58 1.55 -18.69 -4.31
C ILE A 58 2.97 -18.16 -4.51
N SER A 59 3.78 -18.92 -5.21
CA SER A 59 5.17 -18.55 -5.47
C SER A 59 5.33 -18.09 -6.91
N VAL A 60 5.99 -16.95 -7.10
CA VAL A 60 6.20 -16.36 -8.43
C VAL A 60 7.63 -15.86 -8.58
N ARG A 61 8.28 -16.23 -9.70
CA ARG A 61 9.60 -15.72 -10.04
C ARG A 61 9.46 -14.34 -10.66
N SER A 62 9.50 -13.32 -9.83
CA SER A 62 9.34 -11.92 -10.26
C SER A 62 9.98 -10.98 -9.25
N CYS A 63 9.96 -9.68 -9.54
CA CYS A 63 10.49 -8.62 -8.69
C CYS A 63 9.52 -7.43 -8.67
N GLY A 64 9.50 -6.70 -7.55
CA GLY A 64 8.74 -5.48 -7.39
C GLY A 64 7.44 -5.66 -6.60
N LEU A 65 7.26 -4.79 -5.60
CA LEU A 65 6.15 -4.87 -4.65
C LEU A 65 4.78 -4.68 -5.32
N SER A 66 4.67 -3.72 -6.25
CA SER A 66 3.44 -3.49 -7.02
C SER A 66 3.04 -4.72 -7.86
N ALA A 67 4.02 -5.35 -8.53
CA ALA A 67 3.78 -6.59 -9.27
C ALA A 67 3.34 -7.74 -8.34
N ASN A 68 3.89 -7.80 -7.13
CA ASN A 68 3.52 -8.79 -6.13
C ASN A 68 2.08 -8.59 -5.64
N ARG A 69 1.68 -7.35 -5.35
CA ARG A 69 0.30 -7.02 -4.97
C ARG A 69 -0.70 -7.33 -6.08
N ASN A 70 -0.36 -7.05 -7.33
CA ASN A 70 -1.18 -7.41 -8.48
C ASN A 70 -1.35 -8.93 -8.60
N ASN A 71 -0.26 -9.68 -8.40
CA ASN A 71 -0.32 -11.14 -8.37
C ASN A 71 -1.23 -11.66 -7.25
N ALA A 72 -1.13 -11.10 -6.03
CA ALA A 72 -2.01 -11.44 -4.92
C ALA A 72 -3.47 -11.12 -5.23
N MET A 73 -3.78 -9.92 -5.73
CA MET A 73 -5.15 -9.52 -6.12
C MET A 73 -5.76 -10.48 -7.15
N LYS A 74 -4.98 -10.88 -8.15
CA LYS A 74 -5.42 -11.79 -9.23
C LYS A 74 -5.85 -13.16 -8.69
N HIS A 75 -5.22 -13.65 -7.62
CA HIS A 75 -5.48 -14.96 -7.05
C HIS A 75 -6.42 -14.91 -5.83
N SER A 76 -6.81 -13.71 -5.40
CA SER A 76 -7.69 -13.56 -4.24
C SER A 76 -9.09 -14.11 -4.50
N THR A 77 -9.68 -14.71 -3.46
CA THR A 77 -11.00 -15.33 -3.48
C THR A 77 -11.94 -14.82 -2.39
N GLY A 78 -11.42 -14.05 -1.42
CA GLY A 78 -12.21 -13.46 -0.34
C GLY A 78 -13.23 -12.42 -0.82
N ASP A 79 -14.23 -12.13 -0.02
CA ASP A 79 -15.21 -11.07 -0.29
C ASP A 79 -14.58 -9.69 -0.08
N ILE A 80 -13.76 -9.57 0.96
CA ILE A 80 -12.92 -8.41 1.27
C ILE A 80 -11.47 -8.83 1.17
N ILE A 81 -10.65 -8.04 0.48
CA ILE A 81 -9.21 -8.20 0.41
C ILE A 81 -8.52 -7.09 1.19
N LEU A 82 -7.56 -7.46 2.02
CA LEU A 82 -6.77 -6.58 2.86
C LEU A 82 -5.30 -6.73 2.50
N PHE A 83 -4.61 -5.66 2.11
CA PHE A 83 -3.18 -5.73 1.86
C PHE A 83 -2.39 -5.78 3.15
N ALA A 84 -1.35 -6.62 3.18
CA ALA A 84 -0.44 -6.73 4.31
C ALA A 84 1.01 -6.86 3.84
N ASP A 85 1.90 -6.23 4.59
CA ASP A 85 3.34 -6.47 4.51
C ASP A 85 3.71 -7.61 5.49
N ASP A 86 4.88 -8.23 5.34
CA ASP A 86 5.30 -9.39 6.14
C ASP A 86 5.66 -9.05 7.60
N ASP A 87 5.56 -7.79 7.98
CA ASP A 87 5.77 -7.30 9.34
C ASP A 87 4.49 -6.78 10.03
N ASN A 88 3.33 -6.92 9.41
CA ASN A 88 2.07 -6.48 10.00
C ASN A 88 1.62 -7.42 11.14
N ARG A 89 0.84 -6.87 12.08
CA ARG A 89 0.25 -7.63 13.20
C ARG A 89 -1.22 -7.28 13.32
N TYR A 90 -2.03 -8.32 13.42
CA TYR A 90 -3.49 -8.24 13.53
C TYR A 90 -3.98 -8.93 14.79
N THR A 91 -5.11 -8.47 15.30
CA THR A 91 -5.93 -9.14 16.32
C THR A 91 -7.28 -9.54 15.70
N TRP A 92 -8.02 -10.41 16.36
CA TRP A 92 -9.38 -10.76 15.92
C TRP A 92 -10.29 -9.54 15.83
N LYS A 93 -10.14 -8.59 16.78
CA LYS A 93 -10.90 -7.35 16.79
C LYS A 93 -10.65 -6.47 15.55
N ASP A 94 -9.46 -6.52 14.97
CA ASP A 94 -9.16 -5.76 13.76
C ASP A 94 -9.98 -6.29 12.58
N PHE A 95 -10.15 -7.59 12.47
CA PHE A 95 -11.01 -8.19 11.44
C PHE A 95 -12.49 -7.91 11.67
N ASP A 96 -12.95 -7.92 12.94
CA ASP A 96 -14.32 -7.51 13.29
C ASP A 96 -14.54 -6.04 12.89
N ASN A 97 -13.60 -5.16 13.19
CA ASN A 97 -13.67 -3.75 12.80
C ASN A 97 -13.73 -3.55 11.28
N ILE A 98 -13.01 -4.37 10.50
CA ILE A 98 -13.05 -4.32 9.03
C ILE A 98 -14.43 -4.78 8.54
N ALA A 99 -14.95 -5.90 9.07
CA ALA A 99 -16.26 -6.42 8.71
C ALA A 99 -17.36 -5.39 8.97
N ASP A 100 -17.41 -4.85 10.19
CA ASP A 100 -18.36 -3.81 10.61
C ASP A 100 -18.29 -2.56 9.72
N ALA A 101 -17.07 -2.13 9.36
CA ALA A 101 -16.89 -0.97 8.50
C ALA A 101 -17.49 -1.20 7.10
N PHE A 102 -17.32 -2.39 6.51
CA PHE A 102 -17.92 -2.71 5.20
C PHE A 102 -19.42 -2.96 5.30
N GLU A 103 -19.95 -3.48 6.39
CA GLU A 103 -21.38 -3.62 6.62
C GLU A 103 -22.06 -2.26 6.75
N ASN A 104 -21.48 -1.36 7.54
CA ASN A 104 -22.00 -0.01 7.75
C ASN A 104 -21.82 0.91 6.52
N ASN A 105 -20.96 0.55 5.57
CA ASN A 105 -20.69 1.30 4.35
C ASN A 105 -20.80 0.40 3.12
N ALA A 106 -21.97 -0.20 2.93
CA ALA A 106 -22.24 -1.17 1.84
C ALA A 106 -21.99 -0.61 0.43
N TYR A 107 -22.01 0.73 0.28
CA TYR A 107 -21.75 1.43 -0.97
C TYR A 107 -20.24 1.58 -1.28
N ALA A 108 -19.37 1.36 -0.30
CA ALA A 108 -17.94 1.55 -0.47
C ALA A 108 -17.29 0.34 -1.16
N ASP A 109 -16.53 0.61 -2.21
CA ASP A 109 -15.70 -0.39 -2.89
C ASP A 109 -14.34 -0.55 -2.19
N ALA A 110 -13.84 0.53 -1.60
CA ALA A 110 -12.59 0.56 -0.84
C ALA A 110 -12.76 1.35 0.46
N ILE A 111 -12.15 0.87 1.53
CA ILE A 111 -12.07 1.59 2.82
C ILE A 111 -10.61 1.65 3.22
N CYS A 112 -10.13 2.89 3.50
CA CYS A 112 -8.84 3.13 4.10
C CYS A 112 -8.99 3.38 5.59
N PHE A 113 -8.13 2.78 6.38
CA PHE A 113 -8.19 2.74 7.83
C PHE A 113 -6.99 3.44 8.48
N ARG A 114 -6.81 3.24 9.79
CA ARG A 114 -5.61 3.64 10.54
C ARG A 114 -4.71 2.45 10.78
N SER A 115 -3.42 2.73 10.85
CA SER A 115 -2.42 1.82 11.40
C SER A 115 -1.85 2.40 12.71
N ALA A 116 -1.52 1.55 13.67
CA ALA A 116 -0.72 1.89 14.84
C ALA A 116 0.69 1.31 14.72
N THR A 117 1.61 1.77 15.52
CA THR A 117 2.91 1.13 15.73
C THR A 117 2.76 0.00 16.76
N TYR A 118 3.77 -0.88 16.89
CA TYR A 118 3.70 -2.04 17.80
C TYR A 118 3.55 -1.67 19.28
N ASP A 119 3.88 -0.44 19.67
CA ASP A 119 3.66 0.12 21.00
C ASP A 119 2.27 0.77 21.16
N GLY A 120 1.41 0.66 20.14
CA GLY A 120 0.04 1.19 20.14
C GLY A 120 -0.08 2.68 19.83
N ASN A 121 1.02 3.38 19.56
CA ASN A 121 1.01 4.79 19.18
C ASN A 121 0.71 4.98 17.70
N PHE A 122 0.41 6.21 17.28
CA PHE A 122 0.31 6.57 15.87
C PHE A 122 1.62 7.16 15.37
N SER A 123 2.12 6.65 14.23
CA SER A 123 3.33 7.18 13.58
C SER A 123 3.09 8.50 12.86
N ARG A 124 1.83 8.93 12.73
CA ARG A 124 1.37 10.19 12.15
C ARG A 124 0.03 10.60 12.72
N GLU A 125 -0.36 11.85 12.49
CA GLU A 125 -1.73 12.30 12.77
C GLU A 125 -2.70 11.69 11.76
N PHE A 126 -3.81 11.16 12.25
CA PHE A 126 -4.91 10.66 11.43
C PHE A 126 -6.15 11.55 11.61
N PRO A 127 -6.93 11.78 10.55
CA PRO A 127 -8.22 12.44 10.69
C PRO A 127 -9.13 11.70 11.68
N SER A 128 -9.90 12.46 12.45
CA SER A 128 -10.82 11.89 13.46
C SER A 128 -12.19 11.52 12.91
N VAL A 129 -12.52 11.99 11.70
CA VAL A 129 -13.81 11.78 11.04
C VAL A 129 -13.61 11.07 9.70
N SER A 130 -14.64 10.32 9.28
CA SER A 130 -14.68 9.68 7.95
C SER A 130 -14.85 10.72 6.85
N PHE A 131 -14.33 10.42 5.66
CA PHE A 131 -14.48 11.26 4.45
C PHE A 131 -14.30 10.41 3.19
N GLU A 132 -14.78 10.93 2.07
CA GLU A 132 -14.53 10.35 0.74
C GLU A 132 -13.11 10.67 0.25
N LEU A 133 -12.41 9.67 -0.26
CA LEU A 133 -11.02 9.83 -0.73
C LEU A 133 -10.90 10.62 -2.04
N CYS A 134 -12.00 10.94 -2.72
CA CYS A 134 -11.99 11.88 -3.84
C CYS A 134 -11.69 13.33 -3.41
N SER A 135 -11.85 13.66 -2.11
CA SER A 135 -11.54 14.99 -1.55
C SER A 135 -10.88 14.88 -0.17
N PRO A 136 -9.67 14.29 -0.08
CA PRO A 136 -9.02 14.05 1.19
C PRO A 136 -8.53 15.36 1.84
N PRO A 137 -8.46 15.42 3.18
CA PRO A 137 -7.84 16.52 3.89
C PRO A 137 -6.39 16.73 3.45
N LYS A 138 -5.94 17.98 3.53
CA LYS A 138 -4.56 18.31 3.15
C LYS A 138 -3.54 17.54 3.97
N GLY A 139 -2.62 16.87 3.29
CA GLY A 139 -1.55 16.09 3.92
C GLY A 139 -1.93 14.64 4.23
N TYR A 140 -3.17 14.24 3.98
CA TYR A 140 -3.55 12.84 4.07
C TYR A 140 -2.82 12.00 3.01
N TYR A 141 -2.38 10.83 3.38
CA TYR A 141 -1.87 9.79 2.50
C TYR A 141 -2.22 8.41 3.10
N VAL A 142 -2.16 7.38 2.30
CA VAL A 142 -2.52 6.01 2.67
C VAL A 142 -1.28 5.11 2.60
N ARG A 143 -1.27 4.03 3.40
CA ARG A 143 -0.31 2.91 3.31
C ARG A 143 -1.06 1.68 2.83
N SER A 144 -0.35 0.74 2.21
CA SER A 144 -0.94 -0.51 1.74
C SER A 144 -1.71 -1.27 2.82
N CYS A 145 -1.13 -1.43 4.00
CA CYS A 145 -1.73 -2.16 5.13
C CYS A 145 -2.98 -1.47 5.73
N GLU A 146 -3.28 -0.26 5.29
CA GLU A 146 -4.48 0.49 5.67
C GLU A 146 -5.63 0.32 4.66
N ILE A 147 -5.40 -0.35 3.52
CA ILE A 147 -6.35 -0.47 2.42
C ILE A 147 -7.03 -1.83 2.48
N ALA A 148 -8.36 -1.81 2.59
CA ALA A 148 -9.20 -2.97 2.33
C ALA A 148 -10.16 -2.68 1.17
N LEU A 149 -10.41 -3.69 0.34
CA LEU A 149 -11.23 -3.57 -0.87
C LEU A 149 -12.34 -4.63 -0.86
N ARG A 150 -13.53 -4.27 -1.30
CA ARG A 150 -14.54 -5.24 -1.69
C ARG A 150 -14.11 -5.87 -3.01
N ARG A 151 -13.79 -7.16 -3.03
CA ARG A 151 -13.21 -7.82 -4.20
C ARG A 151 -14.00 -7.54 -5.49
N ASN A 152 -13.29 -7.05 -6.51
CA ASN A 152 -13.84 -6.75 -7.81
C ASN A 152 -12.76 -6.96 -8.89
N SER A 153 -13.03 -7.77 -9.91
CA SER A 153 -12.10 -8.05 -11.01
C SER A 153 -11.84 -6.85 -11.95
N LYS A 154 -12.60 -5.77 -11.78
CA LYS A 154 -12.45 -4.54 -12.59
C LYS A 154 -11.60 -3.46 -11.91
N PHE A 155 -11.08 -3.71 -10.71
CA PHE A 155 -10.18 -2.77 -10.06
C PHE A 155 -8.91 -2.55 -10.88
N PRO A 156 -8.33 -1.33 -10.84
CA PRO A 156 -7.04 -1.09 -11.47
C PRO A 156 -5.96 -1.96 -10.83
N GLU A 157 -4.91 -2.22 -11.55
CA GLU A 157 -3.69 -2.80 -11.01
C GLU A 157 -2.82 -1.70 -10.37
N PHE A 158 -1.98 -2.07 -9.39
CA PHE A 158 -0.90 -1.21 -8.94
C PHE A 158 0.07 -0.95 -10.10
N ASP A 159 0.44 0.31 -10.30
CA ASP A 159 1.38 0.69 -11.34
C ASP A 159 2.80 0.21 -10.97
N THR A 160 3.34 -0.72 -11.75
CA THR A 160 4.65 -1.33 -11.51
C THR A 160 5.84 -0.39 -11.69
N ASN A 161 5.62 0.82 -12.22
CA ASN A 161 6.64 1.86 -12.25
C ASN A 161 6.89 2.48 -10.85
N PHE A 162 5.98 2.25 -9.88
CA PHE A 162 6.06 2.73 -8.52
C PHE A 162 6.28 1.59 -7.53
N GLY A 163 6.87 1.91 -6.38
CA GLY A 163 7.05 0.98 -5.27
C GLY A 163 8.44 0.37 -5.18
N LEU A 164 8.67 -0.39 -4.12
CA LEU A 164 9.95 -1.08 -3.91
C LEU A 164 10.20 -2.08 -5.04
N GLY A 165 11.42 -2.07 -5.56
CA GLY A 165 11.84 -2.91 -6.69
C GLY A 165 11.56 -2.29 -8.05
N SER A 166 10.99 -1.07 -8.14
CA SER A 166 10.97 -0.30 -9.38
C SER A 166 12.32 0.41 -9.60
N ASP A 167 12.67 0.66 -10.86
CA ASP A 167 13.97 1.26 -11.22
C ASP A 167 14.10 2.72 -10.80
N VAL A 168 13.00 3.47 -10.78
CA VAL A 168 13.03 4.95 -10.64
C VAL A 168 12.24 5.47 -9.45
N LEU A 169 11.05 4.93 -9.20
CA LEU A 169 10.08 5.46 -8.24
C LEU A 169 9.88 4.49 -7.06
N ALA A 170 10.59 4.71 -5.97
CA ALA A 170 10.70 3.78 -4.85
C ALA A 170 9.44 3.67 -3.96
N CYS A 171 8.40 4.49 -4.17
CA CYS A 171 7.17 4.50 -3.37
C CYS A 171 6.05 5.28 -4.07
N GLY A 172 4.86 5.35 -3.44
CA GLY A 172 3.71 6.11 -3.91
C GLY A 172 2.72 5.28 -4.74
N GLU A 173 2.93 3.98 -4.80
CA GLU A 173 2.07 3.05 -5.50
C GLU A 173 0.66 3.02 -4.93
N GLU A 174 0.50 3.18 -3.62
CA GLU A 174 -0.80 3.20 -2.95
C GLU A 174 -1.60 4.47 -3.29
N GLU A 175 -0.93 5.64 -3.29
CA GLU A 175 -1.56 6.91 -3.64
C GLU A 175 -2.02 6.90 -5.10
N VAL A 176 -1.21 6.32 -6.01
CA VAL A 176 -1.54 6.15 -7.42
C VAL A 176 -2.69 5.15 -7.59
N PHE A 177 -2.65 4.03 -6.90
CA PHE A 177 -3.71 3.01 -6.96
C PHE A 177 -5.07 3.57 -6.52
N ILE A 178 -5.13 4.26 -5.38
CA ILE A 178 -6.37 4.88 -4.90
C ILE A 178 -6.86 5.97 -5.88
N HIS A 179 -5.95 6.76 -6.45
CA HIS A 179 -6.31 7.74 -7.47
C HIS A 179 -6.94 7.08 -8.70
N ASP A 180 -6.33 6.01 -9.22
CA ASP A 180 -6.84 5.28 -10.39
C ASP A 180 -8.19 4.61 -10.11
N LEU A 181 -8.35 4.05 -8.90
CA LEU A 181 -9.61 3.46 -8.44
C LEU A 181 -10.75 4.49 -8.46
N ILE A 182 -10.51 5.68 -7.89
CA ILE A 182 -11.48 6.78 -7.88
C ILE A 182 -11.76 7.27 -9.30
N LYS A 183 -10.74 7.41 -10.14
CA LYS A 183 -10.86 7.85 -11.54
C LYS A 183 -11.69 6.88 -12.38
N GLN A 184 -11.70 5.60 -12.05
CA GLN A 184 -12.56 4.59 -12.68
C GLN A 184 -14.00 4.58 -12.13
N GLY A 185 -14.33 5.46 -11.17
CA GLY A 185 -15.66 5.62 -10.61
C GLY A 185 -15.97 4.78 -9.37
N PHE A 186 -14.98 4.06 -8.83
CA PHE A 186 -15.15 3.31 -7.59
C PHE A 186 -15.22 4.24 -6.37
N LYS A 187 -15.99 3.84 -5.37
CA LYS A 187 -16.19 4.60 -4.14
C LYS A 187 -15.17 4.19 -3.09
N ALA A 188 -14.28 5.11 -2.78
CA ALA A 188 -13.26 4.92 -1.76
C ALA A 188 -13.46 5.93 -0.60
N ILE A 189 -13.48 5.41 0.64
CA ILE A 189 -13.68 6.22 1.84
C ILE A 189 -12.54 5.98 2.84
N TYR A 190 -12.35 6.93 3.74
CA TYR A 190 -11.56 6.76 4.93
C TYR A 190 -12.47 6.52 6.15
N CYS A 191 -12.12 5.53 6.95
CA CYS A 191 -12.78 5.21 8.22
C CYS A 191 -11.77 5.36 9.38
N PRO A 192 -12.05 6.17 10.43
CA PRO A 192 -11.11 6.44 11.52
C PRO A 192 -11.00 5.29 12.54
N VAL A 193 -10.87 4.06 12.06
CA VAL A 193 -10.72 2.85 12.88
C VAL A 193 -9.32 2.27 12.67
N THR A 194 -8.67 1.84 13.74
CA THR A 194 -7.37 1.15 13.68
C THR A 194 -7.61 -0.33 13.44
N ILE A 195 -6.87 -0.90 12.45
CA ILE A 195 -7.05 -2.29 12.02
C ILE A 195 -5.74 -3.08 11.96
N VAL A 196 -4.60 -2.44 12.19
CA VAL A 196 -3.29 -3.09 12.03
C VAL A 196 -2.23 -2.39 12.86
N CYS A 197 -1.28 -3.17 13.40
CA CYS A 197 -0.02 -2.66 13.92
C CYS A 197 1.10 -2.95 12.91
N THR A 198 1.98 -1.97 12.69
CA THR A 198 3.08 -2.04 11.71
C THR A 198 4.31 -1.27 12.20
N ALA A 199 5.44 -1.41 11.52
CA ALA A 199 6.64 -0.64 11.83
C ALA A 199 6.39 0.88 11.66
N ALA A 200 7.03 1.67 12.52
CA ALA A 200 6.92 3.14 12.48
C ALA A 200 7.56 3.74 11.20
N SER A 201 8.62 3.12 10.67
CA SER A 201 9.33 3.60 9.50
C SER A 201 8.66 3.13 8.20
N THR A 202 8.60 4.02 7.21
CA THR A 202 8.11 3.72 5.86
C THR A 202 9.15 4.14 4.83
N THR A 203 9.03 3.64 3.58
CA THR A 203 9.90 4.09 2.48
C THR A 203 9.83 5.60 2.29
N GLY A 204 8.66 6.22 2.44
CA GLY A 204 8.46 7.68 2.36
C GLY A 204 9.28 8.47 3.39
N SER A 205 9.61 7.90 4.55
CA SER A 205 10.44 8.55 5.58
C SER A 205 11.87 8.83 5.12
N PHE A 206 12.32 8.16 4.05
CA PHE A 206 13.63 8.39 3.44
C PHE A 206 13.67 9.56 2.44
N PHE A 207 12.64 10.43 2.41
CA PHE A 207 12.60 11.58 1.51
C PHE A 207 13.90 12.42 1.53
N PHE A 208 14.41 12.71 2.72
CA PHE A 208 15.63 13.51 2.86
C PHE A 208 16.91 12.75 2.49
N LYS A 209 16.89 11.42 2.46
CA LYS A 209 18.06 10.56 2.21
C LYS A 209 18.14 10.02 0.78
N LYS A 210 16.99 9.76 0.13
CA LYS A 210 16.93 9.05 -1.16
C LYS A 210 16.32 9.91 -2.26
N SER A 211 17.04 10.10 -3.37
CA SER A 211 16.53 10.81 -4.56
C SER A 211 15.35 10.08 -5.21
N SER A 212 15.35 8.75 -5.19
CA SER A 212 14.23 7.95 -5.72
C SER A 212 12.91 8.24 -5.01
N VAL A 213 12.93 8.46 -3.67
CA VAL A 213 11.72 8.85 -2.90
C VAL A 213 11.27 10.27 -3.26
N ARG A 214 12.20 11.21 -3.50
CA ARG A 214 11.86 12.55 -3.97
C ARG A 214 11.29 12.53 -5.38
N ARG A 215 11.85 11.70 -6.28
CA ARG A 215 11.29 11.47 -7.63
C ARG A 215 9.88 10.91 -7.54
N SER A 216 9.66 9.90 -6.68
CA SER A 216 8.32 9.35 -6.44
C SER A 216 7.32 10.42 -6.03
N LYS A 217 7.70 11.33 -5.11
CA LYS A 217 6.81 12.43 -4.71
C LYS A 217 6.43 13.34 -5.88
N GLY A 218 7.37 13.67 -6.75
CA GLY A 218 7.10 14.45 -7.96
C GLY A 218 6.18 13.70 -8.94
N ALA A 219 6.45 12.41 -9.17
CA ALA A 219 5.66 11.57 -10.06
C ALA A 219 4.21 11.39 -9.56
N VAL A 220 4.00 11.10 -8.27
CA VAL A 220 2.66 11.02 -7.65
C VAL A 220 1.88 12.32 -7.85
N LEU A 221 2.51 13.48 -7.61
CA LEU A 221 1.86 14.78 -7.86
C LEU A 221 1.48 14.97 -9.34
N ALA A 222 2.28 14.47 -10.26
CA ALA A 222 1.98 14.55 -11.69
C ALA A 222 0.84 13.61 -12.09
N VAL A 223 0.79 12.40 -11.54
CA VAL A 223 -0.33 11.46 -11.78
C VAL A 223 -1.65 12.05 -11.29
N ILE A 224 -1.66 12.62 -10.07
CA ILE A 224 -2.89 13.12 -9.44
C ILE A 224 -3.35 14.45 -10.03
N HIS A 225 -2.43 15.35 -10.41
CA HIS A 225 -2.75 16.74 -10.79
C HIS A 225 -2.40 17.09 -12.23
N GLY A 226 -1.90 16.12 -13.00
CA GLY A 226 -1.36 16.36 -14.33
C GLY A 226 0.00 17.07 -14.30
N TYR A 227 0.69 17.09 -15.46
CA TYR A 227 2.02 17.69 -15.59
C TYR A 227 2.07 19.14 -15.09
N TRP A 228 1.18 19.99 -15.61
CA TRP A 228 1.16 21.42 -15.27
C TRP A 228 0.71 21.69 -13.84
N GLY A 229 -0.20 20.87 -13.32
CA GLY A 229 -0.65 20.97 -11.94
C GLY A 229 0.39 20.54 -10.91
N ALA A 230 1.31 19.66 -11.28
CA ALA A 230 2.39 19.22 -10.41
C ALA A 230 3.46 20.30 -10.18
N LEU A 231 3.80 21.10 -11.20
CA LEU A 231 4.89 22.09 -11.13
C LEU A 231 4.78 23.07 -9.96
N PRO A 232 3.67 23.81 -9.76
CA PRO A 232 3.56 24.71 -8.62
C PRO A 232 3.56 23.97 -7.28
N ARG A 233 3.10 22.71 -7.25
CA ARG A 233 3.07 21.90 -6.04
C ARG A 233 4.46 21.43 -5.59
N ILE A 234 5.32 20.98 -6.52
CA ILE A 234 6.70 20.62 -6.19
C ILE A 234 7.51 21.87 -5.78
N MET A 235 7.29 23.03 -6.42
CA MET A 235 7.90 24.30 -6.01
C MET A 235 7.50 24.67 -4.57
N LYS A 236 6.19 24.68 -4.28
CA LYS A 236 5.67 24.96 -2.94
C LYS A 236 6.24 23.97 -1.91
N TYR A 237 6.27 22.69 -2.25
CA TYR A 237 6.82 21.66 -1.35
C TYR A 237 8.31 21.89 -1.05
N ALA A 238 9.12 22.18 -2.08
CA ALA A 238 10.54 22.47 -1.93
C ALA A 238 10.80 23.72 -1.06
N LEU A 239 9.99 24.75 -1.21
CA LEU A 239 10.14 26.00 -0.47
C LEU A 239 9.77 25.88 1.02
N PHE A 240 8.67 25.21 1.34
CA PHE A 240 8.07 25.23 2.67
C PHE A 240 8.26 23.95 3.49
N ASN A 241 8.46 22.78 2.85
CA ASN A 241 8.53 21.50 3.53
C ASN A 241 9.95 20.89 3.57
N VAL A 242 10.88 21.38 2.73
CA VAL A 242 12.25 20.87 2.71
C VAL A 242 13.12 21.63 3.70
N LYS A 243 13.61 20.92 4.72
CA LYS A 243 14.54 21.40 5.74
C LYS A 243 15.73 20.44 5.84
N GLY A 244 16.92 20.95 6.14
CA GLY A 244 18.11 20.12 6.35
C GLY A 244 18.77 19.56 5.08
N MET A 245 18.31 19.97 3.89
CA MET A 245 18.95 19.66 2.60
C MET A 245 18.76 20.82 1.60
N SER A 246 19.46 20.74 0.45
CA SER A 246 19.30 21.73 -0.62
C SER A 246 17.87 21.66 -1.22
N ARG A 247 17.15 22.78 -1.15
CA ARG A 247 15.83 22.93 -1.77
C ARG A 247 15.88 22.78 -3.27
N LEU A 248 16.94 23.25 -3.93
CA LEU A 248 17.14 23.11 -5.37
C LEU A 248 17.34 21.65 -5.76
N SER A 249 18.13 20.88 -4.98
CA SER A 249 18.29 19.44 -5.20
C SER A 249 16.97 18.68 -5.04
N ALA A 250 16.20 18.99 -4.00
CA ALA A 250 14.90 18.37 -3.79
C ALA A 250 13.92 18.73 -4.91
N LEU A 251 13.89 19.98 -5.36
CA LEU A 251 13.07 20.44 -6.48
C LEU A 251 13.46 19.72 -7.78
N HIS A 252 14.77 19.61 -8.05
CA HIS A 252 15.28 18.92 -9.22
C HIS A 252 14.85 17.44 -9.24
N ASP A 253 15.04 16.72 -8.13
CA ASP A 253 14.62 15.31 -8.05
C ASP A 253 13.11 15.15 -8.26
N MET A 254 12.30 15.99 -7.60
CA MET A 254 10.84 15.97 -7.81
C MET A 254 10.46 16.30 -9.25
N TYR A 255 11.13 17.27 -9.89
CA TYR A 255 10.91 17.58 -11.29
C TYR A 255 11.27 16.42 -12.21
N CYS A 256 12.39 15.71 -11.95
CA CYS A 256 12.72 14.47 -12.67
C CYS A 256 11.60 13.43 -12.56
N GLY A 257 10.96 13.33 -11.40
CA GLY A 257 9.79 12.46 -11.20
C GLY A 257 8.57 12.88 -12.04
N VAL A 258 8.28 14.18 -12.10
CA VAL A 258 7.21 14.74 -12.96
C VAL A 258 7.45 14.42 -14.43
N VAL A 259 8.68 14.63 -14.90
CA VAL A 259 9.07 14.31 -16.30
C VAL A 259 8.97 12.81 -16.57
N TYR A 260 9.38 11.97 -15.61
CA TYR A 260 9.28 10.52 -15.74
C TYR A 260 7.82 10.07 -15.83
N ALA A 261 6.93 10.58 -14.97
CA ALA A 261 5.49 10.27 -15.04
C ALA A 261 4.89 10.62 -16.41
N LYS A 262 5.28 11.77 -17.00
CA LYS A 262 4.89 12.12 -18.36
C LYS A 262 5.43 11.14 -19.40
N LYS A 263 6.71 10.73 -19.26
CA LYS A 263 7.36 9.78 -20.19
C LYS A 263 6.65 8.43 -20.22
N ILE A 264 6.14 7.95 -19.09
CA ILE A 264 5.40 6.68 -18.98
C ILE A 264 3.89 6.83 -19.24
N GLY A 265 3.43 8.00 -19.71
CA GLY A 265 2.04 8.23 -20.11
C GLY A 265 1.06 8.37 -18.92
N ARG A 266 1.55 8.74 -17.72
CA ARG A 266 0.72 8.86 -16.52
C ARG A 266 0.19 10.27 -16.24
N CYS A 267 0.56 11.27 -17.03
CA CYS A 267 0.06 12.66 -16.89
C CYS A 267 0.19 13.48 -18.19
#